data_d8e4228931b3aa176986e04d139b8230
#
_entry.id   d8e4228931b3aa176986e04d139b8230
#
_cell.length_a   1.000
_cell.length_b   1.000
_cell.length_c   1.000
_cell.angle_alpha   90.00
_cell.angle_beta   90.00
_cell.angle_gamma   90.00
#
_symmetry.space_group_name_H-M   'P 1'
#
loop_
_entity.id
_entity.type
_entity.pdbx_description
1 polymer ?
#
loop_
_entity_poly.entity_id
_entity_poly.type
_entity_poly.pdbx_seq_one_letter_code
_entity_poly.pdbx_strand_id
1 'polypeptide(L)'
;MNLRVKNKWIIGLTGTILSGKSTALAYFAKYGAATLSADEIVAQLYKKTAIQKQLKKWLGTTQKDQIAKQIFTHPGKRKQLENFIHPLVLKEGLKQIKQAKKKLVVFEIPLLFEADCDKMTDLNILVVADPKTLPLRLKGRQMSRAIYKARLKTQWPEVEKAARADIILFHKNKKDLGAKIKRFCEAFDLF
;
A
#
# COMPACT_ATOMS: atom_id res chain seq x y z
N MET A 1 -6.22 -3.18 -16.50
CA MET A 1 -7.37 -2.66 -15.71
C MET A 1 -7.09 -1.21 -15.39
N ASN A 2 -8.06 -0.32 -15.28
CA ASN A 2 -7.87 1.10 -14.95
C ASN A 2 -8.63 1.41 -13.65
N LEU A 3 -7.99 2.10 -12.70
CA LEU A 3 -8.62 2.52 -11.45
C LEU A 3 -9.26 3.92 -11.56
N ARG A 4 -8.95 4.68 -12.62
CA ARG A 4 -9.50 6.02 -12.83
C ARG A 4 -11.01 5.98 -12.99
N VAL A 5 -11.70 6.86 -12.29
CA VAL A 5 -13.17 6.96 -12.29
C VAL A 5 -13.56 8.42 -12.54
N LYS A 6 -14.48 8.66 -13.47
CA LYS A 6 -14.97 10.01 -13.80
C LYS A 6 -15.37 10.77 -12.53
N ASN A 7 -14.99 12.02 -12.43
CA ASN A 7 -15.27 12.93 -11.31
C ASN A 7 -14.61 12.51 -9.98
N LYS A 8 -13.56 11.69 -10.02
CA LYS A 8 -12.75 11.34 -8.85
C LYS A 8 -11.26 11.49 -9.15
N TRP A 9 -10.51 11.90 -8.17
CA TRP A 9 -9.06 11.86 -8.14
C TRP A 9 -8.61 10.61 -7.41
N ILE A 10 -7.86 9.76 -8.08
CA ILE A 10 -7.34 8.51 -7.51
C ILE A 10 -5.84 8.66 -7.30
N ILE A 11 -5.44 8.69 -6.04
CA ILE A 11 -4.04 8.80 -5.65
C ILE A 11 -3.52 7.42 -5.26
N GLY A 12 -2.46 6.98 -5.92
CA GLY A 12 -1.64 5.85 -5.49
C GLY A 12 -0.69 6.27 -4.37
N LEU A 13 -0.83 5.70 -3.18
CA LEU A 13 0.05 5.96 -2.05
C LEU A 13 0.99 4.79 -1.83
N THR A 14 2.30 5.01 -1.92
CA THR A 14 3.31 3.97 -1.75
C THR A 14 4.47 4.43 -0.87
N GLY A 15 5.42 3.54 -0.66
CA GLY A 15 6.64 3.78 0.11
C GLY A 15 7.22 2.47 0.63
N THR A 16 8.48 2.49 1.02
CA THR A 16 9.16 1.31 1.58
C THR A 16 8.55 0.87 2.91
N ILE A 17 8.93 -0.30 3.38
CA ILE A 17 8.53 -0.77 4.71
C ILE A 17 8.94 0.24 5.78
N LEU A 18 8.04 0.51 6.74
CA LEU A 18 8.21 1.49 7.81
C LEU A 18 8.32 2.97 7.33
N SER A 19 8.03 3.29 6.08
CA SER A 19 8.06 4.69 5.61
C SER A 19 6.97 5.58 6.20
N GLY A 20 5.91 5.00 6.80
CA GLY A 20 4.81 5.76 7.39
C GLY A 20 3.55 5.84 6.54
N LYS A 21 3.40 4.99 5.52
CA LYS A 21 2.20 4.93 4.65
C LYS A 21 0.87 4.91 5.40
N SER A 22 0.73 3.98 6.35
CA SER A 22 -0.53 3.86 7.11
C SER A 22 -0.82 5.11 7.96
N THR A 23 0.22 5.81 8.43
CA THR A 23 0.07 7.11 9.11
C THR A 23 -0.36 8.18 8.11
N ALA A 24 0.22 8.19 6.91
CA ALA A 24 -0.19 9.10 5.84
C ALA A 24 -1.65 8.84 5.44
N LEU A 25 -2.02 7.58 5.24
CA LEU A 25 -3.40 7.19 4.91
C LEU A 25 -4.41 7.70 5.95
N ALA A 26 -4.08 7.55 7.25
CA ALA A 26 -4.91 8.07 8.34
C ALA A 26 -5.06 9.60 8.31
N TYR A 27 -4.00 10.34 7.95
CA TYR A 27 -4.10 11.79 7.77
C TYR A 27 -4.93 12.19 6.54
N PHE A 28 -4.79 11.48 5.42
CA PHE A 28 -5.67 11.70 4.26
C PHE A 28 -7.15 11.50 4.62
N ALA A 29 -7.46 10.42 5.37
CA ALA A 29 -8.82 10.20 5.88
C ALA A 29 -9.29 11.33 6.80
N LYS A 30 -8.43 11.76 7.73
CA LYS A 30 -8.72 12.91 8.63
C LYS A 30 -9.04 14.20 7.87
N TYR A 31 -8.37 14.41 6.74
CA TYR A 31 -8.55 15.60 5.91
C TYR A 31 -9.49 15.38 4.72
N GLY A 32 -10.46 14.48 4.86
CA GLY A 32 -11.63 14.38 4.00
C GLY A 32 -11.52 13.43 2.80
N ALA A 33 -10.38 12.80 2.55
CA ALA A 33 -10.26 11.80 1.50
C ALA A 33 -10.95 10.47 1.87
N ALA A 34 -11.46 9.74 0.89
CA ALA A 34 -11.74 8.32 1.05
C ALA A 34 -10.42 7.54 0.97
N THR A 35 -10.23 6.55 1.82
CA THR A 35 -8.97 5.79 1.88
C THR A 35 -9.19 4.31 1.73
N LEU A 36 -8.31 3.66 0.98
CA LEU A 36 -8.28 2.22 0.76
C LEU A 36 -6.87 1.71 1.03
N SER A 37 -6.76 0.48 1.56
CA SER A 37 -5.49 -0.23 1.73
C SER A 37 -5.53 -1.56 0.99
N ALA A 38 -4.54 -1.82 0.14
CA ALA A 38 -4.40 -3.10 -0.55
C ALA A 38 -4.21 -4.25 0.46
N ASP A 39 -3.48 -4.02 1.54
CA ASP A 39 -3.27 -5.03 2.59
C ASP A 39 -4.58 -5.39 3.31
N GLU A 40 -5.47 -4.41 3.55
CA GLU A 40 -6.81 -4.66 4.11
C GLU A 40 -7.70 -5.43 3.15
N ILE A 41 -7.67 -5.08 1.86
CA ILE A 41 -8.41 -5.81 0.84
C ILE A 41 -7.91 -7.26 0.75
N VAL A 42 -6.60 -7.51 0.76
CA VAL A 42 -6.04 -8.87 0.81
C VAL A 42 -6.55 -9.62 2.04
N ALA A 43 -6.54 -8.97 3.21
CA ALA A 43 -7.05 -9.59 4.45
C ALA A 43 -8.53 -9.97 4.35
N GLN A 44 -9.35 -9.15 3.69
CA GLN A 44 -10.77 -9.46 3.44
C GLN A 44 -10.92 -10.59 2.41
N LEU A 45 -10.16 -10.58 1.33
CA LEU A 45 -10.17 -11.63 0.32
C LEU A 45 -9.81 -12.99 0.93
N TYR A 46 -8.83 -13.05 1.79
CA TYR A 46 -8.41 -14.30 2.47
C TYR A 46 -9.50 -14.92 3.36
N LYS A 47 -10.53 -14.16 3.74
CA LYS A 47 -11.70 -14.69 4.47
C LYS A 47 -12.74 -15.36 3.56
N LYS A 48 -12.67 -15.14 2.24
CA LYS A 48 -13.64 -15.70 1.29
C LYS A 48 -13.37 -17.19 1.07
N THR A 49 -14.39 -18.02 1.19
CA THR A 49 -14.29 -19.49 1.07
C THR A 49 -13.62 -19.95 -0.24
N ALA A 50 -13.96 -19.29 -1.37
CA ALA A 50 -13.36 -19.62 -2.66
C ALA A 50 -11.83 -19.38 -2.67
N ILE A 51 -11.38 -18.28 -2.06
CA ILE A 51 -9.95 -17.96 -1.93
C ILE A 51 -9.25 -18.96 -1.00
N GLN A 52 -9.87 -19.28 0.14
CA GLN A 52 -9.32 -20.26 1.07
C GLN A 52 -9.16 -21.65 0.45
N LYS A 53 -10.15 -22.10 -0.34
CA LYS A 53 -10.06 -23.38 -1.07
C LYS A 53 -8.85 -23.36 -2.03
N GLN A 54 -8.65 -22.27 -2.76
CA GLN A 54 -7.55 -22.13 -3.70
C GLN A 54 -6.18 -22.09 -2.99
N LEU A 55 -6.06 -21.32 -1.89
CA LEU A 55 -4.84 -21.26 -1.08
C LEU A 55 -4.50 -22.62 -0.48
N LYS A 56 -5.49 -23.36 0.05
CA LYS A 56 -5.29 -24.70 0.58
C LYS A 56 -4.80 -25.68 -0.51
N LYS A 57 -5.35 -25.58 -1.73
CA LYS A 57 -4.92 -26.39 -2.88
C LYS A 57 -3.46 -26.15 -3.26
N TRP A 58 -2.99 -24.89 -3.25
CA TRP A 58 -1.64 -24.54 -3.73
C TRP A 58 -0.57 -24.59 -2.64
N LEU A 59 -0.93 -24.20 -1.41
CA LEU A 59 0.01 -23.99 -0.31
C LEU A 59 -0.19 -24.99 0.84
N GLY A 60 -1.25 -25.82 0.78
CA GLY A 60 -1.60 -26.75 1.84
C GLY A 60 -2.16 -26.08 3.11
N THR A 61 -2.30 -24.77 3.12
CA THR A 61 -2.70 -24.00 4.30
C THR A 61 -3.51 -22.75 3.94
N THR A 62 -4.30 -22.27 4.89
CA THR A 62 -4.99 -20.96 4.83
C THR A 62 -4.48 -20.01 5.92
N GLN A 63 -3.58 -20.47 6.78
CA GLN A 63 -3.03 -19.67 7.87
C GLN A 63 -2.01 -18.65 7.33
N LYS A 64 -2.24 -17.37 7.63
CA LYS A 64 -1.47 -16.24 7.11
C LYS A 64 0.04 -16.37 7.35
N ASP A 65 0.44 -16.80 8.54
CA ASP A 65 1.86 -16.93 8.90
C ASP A 65 2.55 -18.06 8.14
N GLN A 66 1.85 -19.18 7.93
CA GLN A 66 2.36 -20.30 7.13
C GLN A 66 2.45 -19.94 5.65
N ILE A 67 1.46 -19.21 5.11
CA ILE A 67 1.51 -18.66 3.75
C ILE A 67 2.72 -17.74 3.62
N ALA A 68 2.86 -16.76 4.52
CA ALA A 68 3.98 -15.83 4.53
C ALA A 68 5.33 -16.58 4.52
N LYS A 69 5.52 -17.57 5.40
CA LYS A 69 6.74 -18.38 5.46
C LYS A 69 7.04 -19.09 4.13
N GLN A 70 6.03 -19.67 3.49
CA GLN A 70 6.21 -20.36 2.21
C GLN A 70 6.57 -19.41 1.06
N ILE A 71 5.90 -18.26 0.94
CA ILE A 71 6.16 -17.30 -0.14
C ILE A 71 7.50 -16.56 0.03
N PHE A 72 8.00 -16.43 1.26
CA PHE A 72 9.33 -15.85 1.52
C PHE A 72 10.46 -16.79 1.11
N THR A 73 10.25 -18.10 1.22
CA THR A 73 11.28 -19.10 0.91
C THR A 73 11.23 -19.65 -0.53
N HIS A 74 10.07 -19.48 -1.21
CA HIS A 74 9.85 -20.05 -2.54
C HIS A 74 9.35 -18.97 -3.54
N PRO A 75 10.25 -18.37 -4.35
CA PRO A 75 9.88 -17.31 -5.31
C PRO A 75 8.78 -17.71 -6.29
N GLY A 76 8.75 -18.96 -6.75
CA GLY A 76 7.70 -19.47 -7.64
C GLY A 76 6.32 -19.46 -7.02
N LYS A 77 6.19 -19.90 -5.76
CA LYS A 77 4.93 -19.85 -5.01
C LYS A 77 4.49 -18.41 -4.76
N ARG A 78 5.44 -17.53 -4.48
CA ARG A 78 5.19 -16.10 -4.33
C ARG A 78 4.58 -15.52 -5.62
N LYS A 79 5.23 -15.72 -6.77
CA LYS A 79 4.75 -15.22 -8.07
C LYS A 79 3.37 -15.79 -8.42
N GLN A 80 3.14 -17.07 -8.14
CA GLN A 80 1.82 -17.68 -8.35
C GLN A 80 0.74 -17.04 -7.50
N LEU A 81 1.01 -16.78 -6.22
CA LEU A 81 0.08 -16.11 -5.31
C LEU A 81 -0.18 -14.66 -5.75
N GLU A 82 0.87 -13.92 -6.09
CA GLU A 82 0.77 -12.54 -6.58
C GLU A 82 -0.09 -12.46 -7.85
N ASN A 83 0.17 -13.30 -8.84
CA ASN A 83 -0.60 -13.36 -10.09
C ASN A 83 -2.09 -13.66 -9.85
N PHE A 84 -2.41 -14.42 -8.81
CA PHE A 84 -3.80 -14.71 -8.45
C PHE A 84 -4.46 -13.58 -7.67
N ILE A 85 -3.76 -13.02 -6.67
CA ILE A 85 -4.39 -12.10 -5.72
C ILE A 85 -4.44 -10.66 -6.26
N HIS A 86 -3.44 -10.19 -7.02
CA HIS A 86 -3.38 -8.81 -7.49
C HIS A 86 -4.60 -8.40 -8.33
N PRO A 87 -5.06 -9.19 -9.33
CA PRO A 87 -6.27 -8.84 -10.08
C PRO A 87 -7.52 -8.74 -9.20
N LEU A 88 -7.61 -9.58 -8.17
CA LEU A 88 -8.74 -9.56 -7.24
C LEU A 88 -8.70 -8.33 -6.33
N VAL A 89 -7.52 -7.93 -5.87
CA VAL A 89 -7.32 -6.69 -5.09
C VAL A 89 -7.70 -5.48 -5.92
N LEU A 90 -7.24 -5.39 -7.16
CA LEU A 90 -7.56 -4.28 -8.07
C LEU A 90 -9.06 -4.22 -8.39
N LYS A 91 -9.70 -5.37 -8.61
CA LYS A 91 -11.15 -5.46 -8.85
C LYS A 91 -11.96 -4.97 -7.64
N GLU A 92 -11.58 -5.41 -6.44
CA GLU A 92 -12.24 -4.99 -5.20
C GLU A 92 -11.95 -3.50 -4.92
N GLY A 93 -10.70 -3.05 -5.11
CA GLY A 93 -10.32 -1.65 -5.00
C GLY A 93 -11.15 -0.75 -5.93
N LEU A 94 -11.28 -1.11 -7.20
CA LEU A 94 -12.10 -0.37 -8.16
C LEU A 94 -13.58 -0.30 -7.73
N LYS A 95 -14.12 -1.39 -7.19
CA LYS A 95 -15.48 -1.41 -6.65
C LYS A 95 -15.63 -0.40 -5.51
N GLN A 96 -14.70 -0.41 -4.55
CA GLN A 96 -14.72 0.51 -3.40
C GLN A 96 -14.50 1.96 -3.84
N ILE A 97 -13.61 2.22 -4.81
CA ILE A 97 -13.41 3.55 -5.41
C ILE A 97 -14.72 4.08 -6.00
N LYS A 98 -15.45 3.25 -6.78
CA LYS A 98 -16.74 3.65 -7.36
C LYS A 98 -17.78 3.97 -6.31
N GLN A 99 -17.81 3.24 -5.20
CA GLN A 99 -18.76 3.42 -4.09
C GLN A 99 -18.38 4.59 -3.16
N ALA A 100 -17.14 5.04 -3.17
CA ALA A 100 -16.70 6.16 -2.33
C ALA A 100 -17.48 7.43 -2.65
N LYS A 101 -18.01 8.10 -1.63
CA LYS A 101 -18.75 9.36 -1.79
C LYS A 101 -17.85 10.58 -1.98
N LYS A 102 -16.57 10.47 -1.67
CA LYS A 102 -15.58 11.55 -1.76
C LYS A 102 -15.00 11.65 -3.16
N LYS A 103 -14.66 12.87 -3.60
CA LYS A 103 -13.99 13.12 -4.88
C LYS A 103 -12.52 12.66 -4.86
N LEU A 104 -11.84 12.82 -3.73
CA LEU A 104 -10.49 12.33 -3.55
C LEU A 104 -10.51 10.95 -2.91
N VAL A 105 -9.82 10.01 -3.55
CA VAL A 105 -9.62 8.64 -3.06
C VAL A 105 -8.12 8.36 -3.02
N VAL A 106 -7.62 7.94 -1.88
CA VAL A 106 -6.22 7.55 -1.69
C VAL A 106 -6.15 6.05 -1.50
N PHE A 107 -5.49 5.36 -2.41
CA PHE A 107 -5.32 3.93 -2.38
C PHE A 107 -3.86 3.56 -2.03
N GLU A 108 -3.65 3.05 -0.82
CA GLU A 108 -2.35 2.56 -0.38
C GLU A 108 -2.04 1.23 -1.07
N ILE A 109 -1.00 1.21 -1.89
CA ILE A 109 -0.50 0.03 -2.61
C ILE A 109 1.01 -0.09 -2.34
N PRO A 110 1.46 -1.02 -1.48
CA PRO A 110 2.87 -1.14 -1.10
C PRO A 110 3.82 -1.39 -2.29
N LEU A 111 3.36 -2.15 -3.28
CA LEU A 111 4.11 -2.50 -4.50
C LEU A 111 3.55 -1.76 -5.72
N LEU A 112 3.23 -0.47 -5.58
CA LEU A 112 2.57 0.35 -6.60
C LEU A 112 3.33 0.32 -7.94
N PHE A 113 4.62 0.58 -7.90
CA PHE A 113 5.48 0.65 -9.08
C PHE A 113 5.92 -0.72 -9.57
N GLU A 114 6.21 -1.64 -8.66
CA GLU A 114 6.61 -3.02 -8.96
C GLU A 114 5.51 -3.81 -9.71
N ALA A 115 4.25 -3.45 -9.46
CA ALA A 115 3.08 -4.06 -10.10
C ALA A 115 2.49 -3.20 -11.23
N ASP A 116 3.19 -2.14 -11.69
CA ASP A 116 2.73 -1.18 -12.70
C ASP A 116 1.33 -0.57 -12.41
N CYS A 117 0.96 -0.50 -11.14
CA CYS A 117 -0.33 0.07 -10.71
C CYS A 117 -0.33 1.61 -10.75
N ASP A 118 0.83 2.24 -10.79
CA ASP A 118 1.01 3.69 -10.95
C ASP A 118 0.38 4.24 -12.24
N LYS A 119 0.32 3.44 -13.30
CA LYS A 119 -0.33 3.80 -14.57
C LYS A 119 -1.87 3.83 -14.47
N MET A 120 -2.43 3.29 -13.39
CA MET A 120 -3.86 3.14 -13.18
C MET A 120 -4.46 4.26 -12.31
N THR A 121 -3.63 5.08 -11.70
CA THR A 121 -3.95 6.20 -10.81
C THR A 121 -3.76 7.54 -11.51
N ASP A 122 -4.31 8.61 -10.95
CA ASP A 122 -4.16 9.96 -11.51
C ASP A 122 -2.88 10.63 -11.01
N LEU A 123 -2.43 10.28 -9.79
CA LEU A 123 -1.24 10.82 -9.17
C LEU A 123 -0.65 9.79 -8.20
N ASN A 124 0.68 9.73 -8.12
CA ASN A 124 1.43 8.77 -7.32
C ASN A 124 2.27 9.47 -6.26
N ILE A 125 1.99 9.17 -4.99
CA ILE A 125 2.68 9.75 -3.84
C ILE A 125 3.57 8.70 -3.19
N LEU A 126 4.87 9.00 -3.10
CA LEU A 126 5.84 8.24 -2.33
C LEU A 126 6.03 8.84 -0.94
N VAL A 127 5.75 8.07 0.09
CA VAL A 127 6.04 8.45 1.48
C VAL A 127 7.44 8.01 1.85
N VAL A 128 8.28 8.96 2.23
CA VAL A 128 9.67 8.76 2.62
C VAL A 128 9.88 9.25 4.05
N ALA A 129 10.46 8.42 4.87
CA ALA A 129 10.75 8.75 6.25
C ALA A 129 12.21 9.09 6.45
N ASP A 130 12.51 10.08 7.31
CA ASP A 130 13.87 10.36 7.71
C ASP A 130 14.56 9.07 8.23
N PRO A 131 15.66 8.61 7.62
CA PRO A 131 16.38 7.41 8.01
C PRO A 131 16.80 7.40 9.48
N LYS A 132 17.06 8.57 10.06
CA LYS A 132 17.44 8.74 11.48
C LYS A 132 16.34 8.22 12.42
N THR A 133 15.11 8.14 11.98
CA THR A 133 13.95 7.65 12.76
C THR A 133 13.76 6.14 12.70
N LEU A 134 14.53 5.42 11.88
CA LEU A 134 14.38 3.97 11.69
C LEU A 134 14.48 3.16 13.00
N PRO A 135 15.44 3.42 13.92
CA PRO A 135 15.51 2.66 15.17
C PRO A 135 14.24 2.74 16.01
N LEU A 136 13.64 3.94 16.13
CA LEU A 136 12.40 4.15 16.86
C LEU A 136 11.21 3.43 16.19
N ARG A 137 11.19 3.39 14.88
CA ARG A 137 10.12 2.73 14.09
C ARG A 137 10.21 1.22 14.20
N LEU A 138 11.43 0.66 14.19
CA LEU A 138 11.67 -0.77 14.43
C LEU A 138 11.17 -1.16 15.82
N LYS A 139 11.54 -0.38 16.87
CA LYS A 139 11.07 -0.59 18.24
C LYS A 139 9.56 -0.51 18.35
N GLY A 140 8.95 0.52 17.78
CA GLY A 140 7.49 0.75 17.82
C GLY A 140 6.67 -0.33 17.08
N ARG A 141 7.28 -1.09 16.17
CA ARG A 141 6.66 -2.23 15.46
C ARG A 141 7.14 -3.58 15.95
N GLN A 142 7.96 -3.63 16.98
CA GLN A 142 8.59 -4.85 17.51
C GLN A 142 9.26 -5.68 16.39
N MET A 143 9.88 -4.99 15.42
CA MET A 143 10.46 -5.60 14.24
C MET A 143 11.99 -5.64 14.37
N SER A 144 12.58 -6.83 14.20
CA SER A 144 14.04 -6.96 14.14
C SER A 144 14.60 -6.36 12.85
N ARG A 145 15.87 -5.92 12.91
CA ARG A 145 16.58 -5.44 11.71
C ARG A 145 16.69 -6.50 10.62
N ALA A 146 16.77 -7.78 10.99
CA ALA A 146 16.83 -8.88 10.04
C ALA A 146 15.52 -8.99 9.23
N ILE A 147 14.37 -8.96 9.92
CA ILE A 147 13.05 -8.99 9.29
C ILE A 147 12.85 -7.73 8.41
N TYR A 148 13.26 -6.55 8.90
CA TYR A 148 13.20 -5.32 8.12
C TYR A 148 13.99 -5.44 6.81
N LYS A 149 15.26 -5.86 6.88
CA LYS A 149 16.13 -6.04 5.70
C LYS A 149 15.55 -7.07 4.72
N ALA A 150 15.02 -8.18 5.23
CA ALA A 150 14.41 -9.22 4.39
C ALA A 150 13.20 -8.70 3.62
N ARG A 151 12.32 -7.93 4.27
CA ARG A 151 11.16 -7.31 3.62
C ARG A 151 11.56 -6.19 2.66
N LEU A 152 12.58 -5.39 3.00
CA LEU A 152 13.07 -4.34 2.12
C LEU A 152 13.60 -4.90 0.80
N LYS A 153 14.30 -6.04 0.83
CA LYS A 153 14.79 -6.74 -0.38
C LYS A 153 13.69 -7.18 -1.35
N THR A 154 12.44 -7.26 -0.91
CA THR A 154 11.30 -7.62 -1.77
C THR A 154 10.62 -6.43 -2.42
N GLN A 155 11.10 -5.23 -2.17
CA GLN A 155 10.60 -3.96 -2.71
C GLN A 155 11.68 -3.31 -3.57
N TRP A 156 11.29 -2.50 -4.54
CA TRP A 156 12.24 -1.65 -5.26
C TRP A 156 12.96 -0.70 -4.30
N PRO A 157 14.21 -0.35 -4.61
CA PRO A 157 14.93 0.71 -3.91
C PRO A 157 14.12 2.01 -3.89
N GLU A 158 14.23 2.76 -2.78
CA GLU A 158 13.47 4.00 -2.61
C GLU A 158 13.79 5.03 -3.71
N VAL A 159 15.03 5.06 -4.21
CA VAL A 159 15.45 5.93 -5.31
C VAL A 159 14.70 5.61 -6.61
N GLU A 160 14.51 4.34 -6.92
CA GLU A 160 13.76 3.92 -8.11
C GLU A 160 12.28 4.27 -8.00
N LYS A 161 11.70 4.12 -6.80
CA LYS A 161 10.33 4.56 -6.52
C LYS A 161 10.21 6.08 -6.64
N ALA A 162 11.21 6.83 -6.16
CA ALA A 162 11.24 8.29 -6.22
C ALA A 162 11.28 8.81 -7.67
N ALA A 163 11.99 8.10 -8.56
CA ALA A 163 12.05 8.45 -9.98
C ALA A 163 10.71 8.29 -10.72
N ARG A 164 9.78 7.49 -10.18
CA ARG A 164 8.44 7.27 -10.77
C ARG A 164 7.31 7.99 -10.04
N ALA A 165 7.58 8.53 -8.87
CA ALA A 165 6.57 9.23 -8.08
C ALA A 165 6.37 10.66 -8.59
N ASP A 166 5.11 11.10 -8.65
CA ASP A 166 4.76 12.49 -8.99
C ASP A 166 5.05 13.42 -7.80
N ILE A 167 4.88 12.91 -6.56
CA ILE A 167 5.13 13.66 -5.32
C ILE A 167 5.87 12.78 -4.31
N ILE A 168 6.88 13.37 -3.65
CA ILE A 168 7.60 12.75 -2.55
C ILE A 168 7.22 13.45 -1.25
N LEU A 169 6.56 12.73 -0.34
CA LEU A 169 6.27 13.19 1.01
C LEU A 169 7.37 12.73 1.98
N PHE A 170 8.49 13.44 1.97
CA PHE A 170 9.53 13.24 2.99
C PHE A 170 9.06 13.79 4.33
N HIS A 171 9.27 13.05 5.43
CA HIS A 171 8.90 13.50 6.76
C HIS A 171 9.84 13.04 7.87
N LYS A 172 10.01 13.90 8.88
CA LYS A 172 10.83 13.64 10.07
C LYS A 172 10.04 12.97 11.19
N ASN A 173 8.75 13.25 11.29
CA ASN A 173 7.85 12.72 12.33
C ASN A 173 6.40 12.77 11.88
N LYS A 174 5.48 12.26 12.71
CA LYS A 174 4.04 12.24 12.41
C LYS A 174 3.44 13.64 12.23
N LYS A 175 3.84 14.63 13.06
CA LYS A 175 3.33 16.00 13.00
C LYS A 175 3.69 16.67 11.67
N ASP A 176 4.95 16.53 11.25
CA ASP A 176 5.45 17.03 9.96
C ASP A 176 4.69 16.39 8.78
N LEU A 177 4.51 15.07 8.80
CA LEU A 177 3.73 14.35 7.78
C LEU A 177 2.28 14.88 7.72
N GLY A 178 1.64 15.02 8.88
CA GLY A 178 0.26 15.52 8.97
C GLY A 178 0.10 16.93 8.41
N ALA A 179 1.06 17.84 8.70
CA ALA A 179 1.04 19.20 8.19
C ALA A 179 1.18 19.26 6.65
N LYS A 180 2.06 18.42 6.08
CA LYS A 180 2.24 18.31 4.62
C LYS A 180 0.99 17.77 3.92
N ILE A 181 0.37 16.73 4.49
CA ILE A 181 -0.86 16.16 3.94
C ILE A 181 -2.02 17.14 4.05
N LYS A 182 -2.10 17.90 5.16
CA LYS A 182 -3.11 18.95 5.30
C LYS A 182 -3.02 19.95 4.15
N ARG A 183 -1.83 20.54 3.94
CA ARG A 183 -1.59 21.48 2.83
C ARG A 183 -1.91 20.89 1.46
N PHE A 184 -1.56 19.62 1.25
CA PHE A 184 -1.91 18.92 0.02
C PHE A 184 -3.43 18.84 -0.18
N CYS A 185 -4.18 18.45 0.85
CA CYS A 185 -5.63 18.37 0.79
C CYS A 185 -6.30 19.75 0.60
N GLU A 186 -5.77 20.79 1.22
CA GLU A 186 -6.22 22.17 1.04
C GLU A 186 -6.09 22.63 -0.43
N ALA A 187 -5.01 22.24 -1.11
CA ALA A 187 -4.81 22.56 -2.53
C ALA A 187 -5.79 21.84 -3.48
N PHE A 188 -6.46 20.79 -3.01
CA PHE A 188 -7.49 20.07 -3.77
C PHE A 188 -8.92 20.49 -3.45
N ASP A 189 -9.13 21.60 -2.74
CA ASP A 189 -10.47 22.09 -2.30
C ASP A 189 -11.29 20.99 -1.59
N LEU A 190 -10.65 20.26 -0.67
CA LEU A 190 -11.30 19.14 0.03
C LEU A 190 -11.96 19.53 1.36
N PHE A 191 -12.06 20.80 1.67
CA PHE A 191 -12.69 21.35 2.87
C PHE A 191 -13.97 22.09 2.52
#